data_6ba185e0675b96f3502c955804fe9cdd
#
_entry.id   6ba185e0675b96f3502c955804fe9cdd
#
_cell.length_a   1.000
_cell.length_b   1.000
_cell.length_c   1.000
_cell.angle_alpha   90.00
_cell.angle_beta   90.00
_cell.angle_gamma   90.00
#
_symmetry.space_group_name_H-M   'P 1'
#
loop_
_entity.id
_entity.type
_entity.pdbx_description
1 polymer ?
#
loop_
_entity_poly.entity_id
_entity_poly.type
_entity_poly.pdbx_seq_one_letter_code
_entity_poly.pdbx_strand_id
1 'polypeptide(L)'
;MTISPGTNFDDPRFHDDGRTPARRMRDGDYYVADDELSALTRRAVRLLGLYEQAHPSDPDIARYLLSQVLGQVGEDVDIRPPLRVDYGYNITIGDGSWVNFGLTALDVAPIVIGADVLIGPNCSLYTAIHPTEPGPRRAKWESSAPITLEDNVWLGGSVVVCPGVSIGENSIIGAGAVVTR
;
A
#
# COMPACT_ATOMS: atom_id res chain seq x y z
N MET A 1 2.61 15.94 -16.32
CA MET A 1 1.41 16.17 -17.15
C MET A 1 0.55 17.13 -16.34
N THR A 2 0.58 18.41 -16.70
CA THR A 2 -0.20 19.45 -15.99
C THR A 2 -1.67 19.22 -16.33
N ILE A 3 -2.49 18.97 -15.31
CA ILE A 3 -3.94 18.87 -15.49
C ILE A 3 -4.41 20.25 -15.90
N SER A 4 -5.05 20.35 -17.08
CA SER A 4 -5.69 21.60 -17.48
C SER A 4 -6.74 21.99 -16.44
N PRO A 5 -6.70 23.20 -15.87
CA PRO A 5 -7.75 23.70 -15.00
C PRO A 5 -9.00 23.91 -15.85
N GLY A 6 -9.96 23.00 -15.80
CA GLY A 6 -11.15 23.13 -16.63
C GLY A 6 -12.27 22.12 -16.41
N THR A 7 -12.11 21.14 -15.55
CA THR A 7 -13.22 20.26 -15.16
C THR A 7 -13.72 20.68 -13.79
N ASN A 8 -14.55 21.71 -13.78
CA ASN A 8 -15.29 22.10 -12.58
C ASN A 8 -16.37 21.04 -12.36
N PHE A 9 -16.06 20.04 -11.51
CA PHE A 9 -17.09 19.12 -11.04
C PHE A 9 -17.90 19.88 -9.98
N ASP A 10 -19.22 19.74 -9.96
CA ASP A 10 -20.09 20.42 -8.98
C ASP A 10 -19.78 19.97 -7.52
N ASP A 11 -19.13 18.84 -7.36
CA ASP A 11 -18.77 18.28 -6.06
C ASP A 11 -17.45 18.90 -5.55
N PRO A 12 -17.47 19.61 -4.39
CA PRO A 12 -16.29 20.29 -3.85
C PRO A 12 -15.14 19.34 -3.48
N ARG A 13 -15.40 18.05 -3.32
CA ARG A 13 -14.33 17.05 -3.08
C ARG A 13 -13.28 17.01 -4.20
N PHE A 14 -13.65 17.41 -5.42
CA PHE A 14 -12.79 17.42 -6.60
C PHE A 14 -12.29 18.80 -6.97
N HIS A 15 -12.39 19.79 -6.07
CA HIS A 15 -11.86 21.13 -6.30
C HIS A 15 -10.43 21.25 -5.80
N ASP A 16 -9.63 22.08 -6.48
CA ASP A 16 -8.35 22.51 -5.96
C ASP A 16 -8.58 23.46 -4.77
N ASP A 17 -8.03 23.12 -3.63
CA ASP A 17 -8.10 23.89 -2.38
C ASP A 17 -6.75 24.48 -1.97
N GLY A 18 -5.76 24.44 -2.86
CA GLY A 18 -4.41 24.95 -2.65
C GLY A 18 -3.49 24.01 -1.86
N ARG A 19 -3.96 22.84 -1.43
CA ARG A 19 -3.11 21.82 -0.83
C ARG A 19 -2.37 21.03 -1.91
N THR A 20 -1.14 20.58 -1.61
CA THR A 20 -0.43 19.66 -2.51
C THR A 20 -1.13 18.29 -2.58
N PRO A 21 -1.01 17.55 -3.70
CA PRO A 21 -1.53 16.18 -3.81
C PRO A 21 -1.08 15.27 -2.67
N ALA A 22 0.20 15.33 -2.28
CA ALA A 22 0.75 14.58 -1.16
C ALA A 22 0.09 14.95 0.18
N ARG A 23 -0.32 16.21 0.38
CA ARG A 23 -1.05 16.62 1.58
C ARG A 23 -2.48 16.10 1.57
N ARG A 24 -3.19 16.24 0.45
CA ARG A 24 -4.57 15.72 0.31
C ARG A 24 -4.61 14.21 0.50
N MET A 25 -3.66 13.49 -0.10
CA MET A 25 -3.50 12.04 0.07
C MET A 25 -3.36 11.65 1.55
N ARG A 26 -2.49 12.34 2.31
CA ARG A 26 -2.33 12.09 3.76
C ARG A 26 -3.57 12.39 4.58
N ASP A 27 -4.35 13.39 4.16
CA ASP A 27 -5.60 13.78 4.83
C ASP A 27 -6.77 12.85 4.46
N GLY A 28 -6.57 11.90 3.52
CA GLY A 28 -7.61 10.98 3.04
C GLY A 28 -8.58 11.59 2.03
N ASP A 29 -8.28 12.79 1.53
CA ASP A 29 -9.10 13.49 0.56
C ASP A 29 -8.79 13.04 -0.87
N TYR A 30 -9.70 13.37 -1.80
CA TYR A 30 -9.45 13.15 -3.22
C TYR A 30 -8.29 14.03 -3.72
N TYR A 31 -7.39 13.46 -4.50
CA TYR A 31 -6.24 14.11 -5.11
C TYR A 31 -5.99 13.56 -6.52
N VAL A 32 -5.11 14.20 -7.26
CA VAL A 32 -4.54 13.67 -8.51
C VAL A 32 -3.04 13.60 -8.34
N ALA A 33 -2.45 12.45 -8.60
CA ALA A 33 -1.02 12.24 -8.44
C ALA A 33 -0.21 13.17 -9.35
N ASP A 34 0.84 13.76 -8.79
CA ASP A 34 1.78 14.66 -9.45
C ASP A 34 3.16 14.04 -9.70
N ASP A 35 4.09 14.86 -10.15
CA ASP A 35 5.46 14.42 -10.42
C ASP A 35 6.22 14.06 -9.13
N GLU A 36 5.88 14.66 -7.98
CA GLU A 36 6.46 14.34 -6.67
C GLU A 36 6.06 12.91 -6.26
N LEU A 37 4.77 12.61 -6.25
CA LEU A 37 4.26 11.27 -5.95
C LEU A 37 4.79 10.23 -6.93
N SER A 38 4.85 10.56 -8.22
CA SER A 38 5.43 9.70 -9.24
C SER A 38 6.92 9.41 -9.01
N ALA A 39 7.68 10.37 -8.48
CA ALA A 39 9.09 10.17 -8.12
C ALA A 39 9.25 9.22 -6.93
N LEU A 40 8.34 9.27 -5.95
CA LEU A 40 8.32 8.34 -4.81
C LEU A 40 8.07 6.90 -5.27
N THR A 41 7.09 6.68 -6.16
CA THR A 41 6.83 5.36 -6.76
C THR A 41 8.08 4.83 -7.48
N ARG A 42 8.72 5.65 -8.33
CA ARG A 42 9.96 5.23 -9.02
C ARG A 42 11.09 4.87 -8.05
N ARG A 43 11.19 5.59 -6.91
CA ARG A 43 12.16 5.27 -5.86
C ARG A 43 11.88 3.91 -5.24
N ALA A 44 10.63 3.63 -4.86
CA ALA A 44 10.21 2.36 -4.28
C ALA A 44 10.49 1.18 -5.23
N VAL A 45 10.09 1.29 -6.48
CA VAL A 45 10.34 0.26 -7.52
C VAL A 45 11.83 -0.04 -7.67
N ARG A 46 12.69 0.99 -7.72
CA ARG A 46 14.13 0.79 -7.84
C ARG A 46 14.72 0.07 -6.62
N LEU A 47 14.35 0.47 -5.40
CA LEU A 47 14.85 -0.15 -4.17
C LEU A 47 14.39 -1.59 -4.02
N LEU A 48 13.13 -1.88 -4.37
CA LEU A 48 12.60 -3.24 -4.35
C LEU A 48 13.29 -4.14 -5.40
N GLY A 49 13.66 -3.60 -6.55
CA GLY A 49 14.47 -4.35 -7.52
C GLY A 49 15.86 -4.74 -6.96
N LEU A 50 16.49 -3.87 -6.18
CA LEU A 50 17.74 -4.21 -5.47
C LEU A 50 17.49 -5.23 -4.35
N TYR A 51 16.38 -5.08 -3.62
CA TYR A 51 15.96 -6.03 -2.60
C TYR A 51 15.77 -7.45 -3.16
N GLU A 52 15.07 -7.59 -4.28
CA GLU A 52 14.88 -8.89 -4.95
C GLU A 52 16.21 -9.58 -5.29
N GLN A 53 17.23 -8.81 -5.66
CA GLN A 53 18.56 -9.35 -5.95
C GLN A 53 19.34 -9.75 -4.70
N ALA A 54 19.22 -8.97 -3.62
CA ALA A 54 19.96 -9.20 -2.38
C ALA A 54 19.34 -10.33 -1.53
N HIS A 55 18.01 -10.45 -1.51
CA HIS A 55 17.26 -11.33 -0.61
C HIS A 55 17.80 -12.79 -0.53
N PRO A 56 18.13 -13.45 -1.65
CA PRO A 56 18.56 -14.85 -1.59
C PRO A 56 20.02 -15.04 -1.11
N SER A 57 20.84 -14.01 -1.06
CA SER A 57 22.29 -14.13 -0.88
C SER A 57 22.87 -13.25 0.22
N ASP A 58 22.23 -12.18 0.59
CA ASP A 58 22.74 -11.22 1.58
C ASP A 58 21.58 -10.67 2.45
N PRO A 59 21.25 -11.36 3.57
CA PRO A 59 20.15 -10.97 4.46
C PRO A 59 20.33 -9.57 5.06
N ASP A 60 21.55 -9.14 5.35
CA ASP A 60 21.80 -7.83 5.96
C ASP A 60 21.52 -6.70 4.98
N ILE A 61 21.98 -6.84 3.73
CA ILE A 61 21.65 -5.88 2.66
C ILE A 61 20.14 -5.91 2.36
N ALA A 62 19.54 -7.08 2.31
CA ALA A 62 18.09 -7.19 2.08
C ALA A 62 17.30 -6.46 3.17
N ARG A 63 17.62 -6.68 4.45
CA ARG A 63 16.98 -5.99 5.58
C ARG A 63 17.18 -4.46 5.50
N TYR A 64 18.38 -4.02 5.21
CA TYR A 64 18.66 -2.61 5.01
C TYR A 64 17.81 -2.00 3.89
N LEU A 65 17.69 -2.67 2.75
CA LEU A 65 16.89 -2.18 1.61
C LEU A 65 15.39 -2.11 1.96
N LEU A 66 14.85 -3.10 2.67
CA LEU A 66 13.48 -3.04 3.18
C LEU A 66 13.27 -1.82 4.09
N SER A 67 14.19 -1.54 5.01
CA SER A 67 14.10 -0.37 5.89
C SER A 67 14.19 0.97 5.15
N GLN A 68 14.73 0.98 3.92
CA GLN A 68 14.77 2.17 3.07
C GLN A 68 13.47 2.37 2.25
N VAL A 69 12.66 1.33 2.12
CA VAL A 69 11.39 1.35 1.38
C VAL A 69 10.21 1.49 2.33
N LEU A 70 10.13 0.61 3.33
CA LEU A 70 9.00 0.54 4.24
C LEU A 70 9.11 1.58 5.36
N GLY A 71 7.96 2.01 5.87
CA GLY A 71 7.90 2.98 6.96
C GLY A 71 8.48 2.43 8.27
N GLN A 72 8.17 1.18 8.57
CA GLN A 72 8.73 0.46 9.71
C GLN A 72 8.76 -1.04 9.43
N VAL A 73 9.87 -1.68 9.81
CA VAL A 73 10.03 -3.14 9.74
C VAL A 73 10.50 -3.62 11.11
N GLY A 74 9.70 -4.49 11.72
CA GLY A 74 9.99 -5.12 13.02
C GLY A 74 11.18 -6.07 12.99
N GLU A 75 11.47 -6.69 14.14
CA GLU A 75 12.49 -7.72 14.25
C GLU A 75 11.97 -9.05 13.66
N ASP A 76 12.86 -9.88 13.13
CA ASP A 76 12.57 -11.21 12.57
C ASP A 76 11.47 -11.22 11.50
N VAL A 77 11.32 -10.12 10.76
CA VAL A 77 10.42 -10.02 9.61
C VAL A 77 11.09 -10.58 8.37
N ASP A 78 10.41 -11.50 7.67
CA ASP A 78 10.82 -12.00 6.35
C ASP A 78 9.73 -11.73 5.31
N ILE A 79 10.11 -11.08 4.20
CA ILE A 79 9.22 -10.81 3.07
C ILE A 79 9.83 -11.41 1.81
N ARG A 80 9.25 -12.51 1.33
CA ARG A 80 9.74 -13.13 0.09
C ARG A 80 9.40 -12.29 -1.14
N PRO A 81 10.39 -11.97 -2.00
CA PRO A 81 10.13 -11.24 -3.21
C PRO A 81 9.30 -12.05 -4.24
N PRO A 82 8.62 -11.40 -5.19
CA PRO A 82 8.56 -9.96 -5.33
C PRO A 82 7.57 -9.30 -4.35
N LEU A 83 7.95 -8.15 -3.83
CA LEU A 83 7.05 -7.21 -3.15
C LEU A 83 6.72 -6.07 -4.12
N ARG A 84 5.46 -5.65 -4.18
CA ARG A 84 5.01 -4.52 -4.99
C ARG A 84 4.25 -3.53 -4.12
N VAL A 85 4.65 -2.26 -4.19
CA VAL A 85 4.06 -1.16 -3.40
C VAL A 85 3.88 0.08 -4.29
N ASP A 86 3.07 1.04 -3.86
CA ASP A 86 3.05 2.36 -4.48
C ASP A 86 4.24 3.20 -3.99
N TYR A 87 4.36 3.39 -2.69
CA TYR A 87 5.39 4.22 -2.07
C TYR A 87 6.26 3.45 -1.08
N GLY A 88 5.68 2.50 -0.34
CA GLY A 88 6.28 1.69 0.70
C GLY A 88 6.31 2.36 2.07
N TYR A 89 6.53 3.65 2.15
CA TYR A 89 6.70 4.37 3.43
C TYR A 89 5.43 4.42 4.30
N ASN A 90 4.27 4.12 3.73
CA ASN A 90 3.01 4.00 4.47
C ASN A 90 2.76 2.58 5.01
N ILE A 91 3.70 1.64 4.82
CA ILE A 91 3.58 0.28 5.32
C ILE A 91 4.39 0.14 6.60
N THR A 92 3.75 -0.35 7.65
CA THR A 92 4.42 -0.79 8.87
C THR A 92 4.15 -2.27 9.10
N ILE A 93 5.16 -3.03 9.53
CA ILE A 93 5.05 -4.46 9.80
C ILE A 93 5.71 -4.79 11.14
N GLY A 94 4.98 -5.48 12.00
CA GLY A 94 5.40 -5.88 13.35
C GLY A 94 6.31 -7.10 13.36
N ASP A 95 6.89 -7.34 14.53
CA ASP A 95 7.89 -8.38 14.77
C ASP A 95 7.36 -9.78 14.42
N GLY A 96 8.26 -10.67 13.99
CA GLY A 96 7.94 -12.07 13.72
C GLY A 96 7.03 -12.33 12.52
N SER A 97 6.58 -11.29 11.83
CA SER A 97 5.66 -11.43 10.71
C SER A 97 6.36 -11.98 9.47
N TRP A 98 5.65 -12.86 8.75
CA TRP A 98 6.18 -13.53 7.58
C TRP A 98 5.28 -13.37 6.35
N VAL A 99 5.87 -12.95 5.24
CA VAL A 99 5.17 -12.68 3.99
C VAL A 99 5.70 -13.59 2.88
N ASN A 100 4.81 -14.37 2.28
CA ASN A 100 5.14 -15.24 1.16
C ASN A 100 5.27 -14.45 -0.16
N PHE A 101 5.61 -15.15 -1.25
CA PHE A 101 5.86 -14.57 -2.56
C PHE A 101 4.69 -13.75 -3.10
N GLY A 102 5.01 -12.62 -3.72
CA GLY A 102 4.07 -11.89 -4.58
C GLY A 102 3.06 -11.02 -3.84
N LEU A 103 3.38 -10.53 -2.64
CA LEU A 103 2.54 -9.52 -2.00
C LEU A 103 2.48 -8.25 -2.85
N THR A 104 1.26 -7.77 -3.12
CA THR A 104 0.99 -6.44 -3.67
C THR A 104 0.31 -5.60 -2.60
N ALA A 105 0.98 -4.56 -2.09
CA ALA A 105 0.49 -3.68 -1.04
C ALA A 105 0.49 -2.23 -1.55
N LEU A 106 -0.64 -1.79 -2.11
CA LEU A 106 -0.78 -0.44 -2.67
C LEU A 106 -1.08 0.54 -1.55
N ASP A 107 -0.01 1.16 -1.05
CA ASP A 107 0.04 1.94 0.18
C ASP A 107 -0.21 3.44 -0.01
N VAL A 108 -1.24 3.80 -0.74
CA VAL A 108 -1.72 5.20 -0.85
C VAL A 108 -2.16 5.73 0.52
N ALA A 109 -2.82 4.90 1.33
CA ALA A 109 -3.06 5.13 2.76
C ALA A 109 -2.24 4.16 3.61
N PRO A 110 -2.16 4.36 4.95
CA PRO A 110 -1.45 3.46 5.83
C PRO A 110 -1.91 2.00 5.71
N ILE A 111 -0.94 1.10 5.64
CA ILE A 111 -1.11 -0.34 5.81
C ILE A 111 -0.36 -0.73 7.07
N VAL A 112 -1.11 -1.12 8.10
CA VAL A 112 -0.55 -1.56 9.38
C VAL A 112 -0.68 -3.07 9.46
N ILE A 113 0.46 -3.75 9.55
CA ILE A 113 0.55 -5.20 9.76
C ILE A 113 1.14 -5.42 11.15
N GLY A 114 0.39 -6.09 12.02
CA GLY A 114 0.78 -6.39 13.40
C GLY A 114 1.95 -7.36 13.51
N ALA A 115 2.19 -7.84 14.73
CA ALA A 115 3.18 -8.87 15.01
C ALA A 115 2.66 -10.27 14.68
N ASP A 116 3.58 -11.19 14.38
CA ASP A 116 3.28 -12.61 14.10
C ASP A 116 2.25 -12.86 12.99
N VAL A 117 2.09 -11.90 12.07
CA VAL A 117 1.15 -12.01 10.94
C VAL A 117 1.75 -12.92 9.86
N LEU A 118 0.94 -13.86 9.36
CA LEU A 118 1.31 -14.74 8.26
C LEU A 118 0.53 -14.38 7.00
N ILE A 119 1.23 -14.00 5.92
CA ILE A 119 0.62 -13.64 4.64
C ILE A 119 1.00 -14.69 3.59
N GLY A 120 -0.02 -15.38 3.07
CA GLY A 120 0.11 -16.37 2.00
C GLY A 120 0.53 -15.75 0.65
N PRO A 121 0.88 -16.58 -0.34
CA PRO A 121 1.39 -16.10 -1.62
C PRO A 121 0.31 -15.34 -2.41
N ASN A 122 0.76 -14.36 -3.20
CA ASN A 122 -0.08 -13.55 -4.11
C ASN A 122 -1.24 -12.82 -3.42
N CYS A 123 -1.11 -12.46 -2.16
CA CYS A 123 -2.07 -11.62 -1.47
C CYS A 123 -1.99 -10.17 -1.98
N SER A 124 -3.10 -9.45 -1.82
CA SER A 124 -3.22 -8.05 -2.25
C SER A 124 -3.89 -7.21 -1.18
N LEU A 125 -3.26 -6.11 -0.79
CA LEU A 125 -3.77 -5.10 0.14
C LEU A 125 -3.94 -3.80 -0.64
N TYR A 126 -5.16 -3.39 -0.92
CA TYR A 126 -5.45 -2.23 -1.77
C TYR A 126 -6.04 -1.11 -0.93
N THR A 127 -5.32 -0.02 -0.73
CA THR A 127 -5.84 1.16 -0.03
C THR A 127 -6.45 2.20 -0.97
N ALA A 128 -6.11 2.14 -2.27
CA ALA A 128 -6.54 3.11 -3.28
C ALA A 128 -8.03 2.96 -3.65
N ILE A 129 -8.70 4.08 -3.83
CA ILE A 129 -10.11 4.19 -4.23
C ILE A 129 -10.22 5.17 -5.38
N HIS A 130 -10.88 4.77 -6.47
CA HIS A 130 -11.23 5.68 -7.55
C HIS A 130 -12.70 6.09 -7.48
N PRO A 131 -13.07 7.32 -7.89
CA PRO A 131 -14.45 7.77 -7.92
C PRO A 131 -15.35 6.85 -8.76
N THR A 132 -16.55 6.59 -8.27
CA THR A 132 -17.59 5.87 -9.05
C THR A 132 -18.11 6.73 -10.20
N GLU A 133 -18.07 8.05 -10.05
CA GLU A 133 -18.44 9.02 -11.07
C GLU A 133 -17.45 8.99 -12.25
N PRO A 134 -17.94 8.87 -13.49
CA PRO A 134 -17.06 8.69 -14.65
C PRO A 134 -16.21 9.92 -14.97
N GLY A 135 -16.69 11.13 -14.67
CA GLY A 135 -15.98 12.39 -14.91
C GLY A 135 -14.71 12.50 -14.06
N PRO A 136 -14.81 12.51 -12.73
CA PRO A 136 -13.65 12.55 -11.83
C PRO A 136 -12.69 11.39 -12.05
N ARG A 137 -13.20 10.16 -12.25
CA ARG A 137 -12.34 9.01 -12.56
C ARG A 137 -11.55 9.19 -13.85
N ARG A 138 -12.15 9.75 -14.91
CA ARG A 138 -11.43 10.08 -16.16
C ARG A 138 -10.38 11.14 -15.94
N ALA A 139 -10.63 12.10 -15.05
CA ALA A 139 -9.69 13.14 -14.65
C ALA A 139 -8.63 12.66 -13.66
N LYS A 140 -8.61 11.35 -13.35
CA LYS A 140 -7.58 10.66 -12.52
C LYS A 140 -7.62 11.03 -11.04
N TRP A 141 -8.76 11.49 -10.56
CA TRP A 141 -8.94 11.63 -9.12
C TRP A 141 -8.92 10.27 -8.44
N GLU A 142 -8.29 10.21 -7.28
CA GLU A 142 -8.26 9.06 -6.40
C GLU A 142 -8.26 9.49 -4.93
N SER A 143 -8.70 8.61 -4.08
CA SER A 143 -8.62 8.73 -2.62
C SER A 143 -8.19 7.39 -2.04
N SER A 144 -8.21 7.24 -0.74
CA SER A 144 -7.76 6.01 -0.10
C SER A 144 -8.41 5.79 1.26
N ALA A 145 -8.33 4.54 1.75
CA ALA A 145 -8.68 4.22 3.11
C ALA A 145 -7.67 3.20 3.68
N PRO A 146 -7.27 3.32 4.97
CA PRO A 146 -6.22 2.50 5.55
C PRO A 146 -6.64 1.03 5.69
N ILE A 147 -5.65 0.14 5.76
CA ILE A 147 -5.84 -1.29 6.08
C ILE A 147 -5.08 -1.60 7.36
N THR A 148 -5.72 -2.38 8.24
CA THR A 148 -5.08 -2.90 9.45
C THR A 148 -5.24 -4.42 9.51
N LEU A 149 -4.14 -5.12 9.67
CA LEU A 149 -4.09 -6.52 10.07
C LEU A 149 -3.54 -6.53 11.50
N GLU A 150 -4.36 -6.92 12.47
CA GLU A 150 -3.91 -7.00 13.86
C GLU A 150 -2.99 -8.21 14.09
N ASP A 151 -2.51 -8.39 15.31
CA ASP A 151 -1.52 -9.43 15.62
C ASP A 151 -2.04 -10.85 15.34
N ASN A 152 -1.11 -11.74 14.93
CA ASN A 152 -1.39 -13.14 14.67
C ASN A 152 -2.51 -13.41 13.64
N VAL A 153 -2.74 -12.48 12.71
CA VAL A 153 -3.64 -12.70 11.56
C VAL A 153 -2.98 -13.64 10.55
N TRP A 154 -3.75 -14.59 10.04
CA TRP A 154 -3.32 -15.42 8.92
C TRP A 154 -4.17 -15.17 7.67
N LEU A 155 -3.54 -14.68 6.61
CA LEU A 155 -4.12 -14.61 5.26
C LEU A 155 -3.68 -15.82 4.44
N GLY A 156 -4.61 -16.64 3.99
CA GLY A 156 -4.36 -17.69 2.98
C GLY A 156 -3.91 -17.08 1.65
N GLY A 157 -3.41 -17.92 0.74
CA GLY A 157 -2.93 -17.44 -0.56
C GLY A 157 -4.02 -16.75 -1.39
N SER A 158 -3.62 -15.75 -2.18
CA SER A 158 -4.50 -15.00 -3.09
C SER A 158 -5.67 -14.27 -2.40
N VAL A 159 -5.53 -13.92 -1.13
CA VAL A 159 -6.50 -13.07 -0.42
C VAL A 159 -6.38 -11.63 -0.93
N VAL A 160 -7.51 -10.99 -1.15
CA VAL A 160 -7.59 -9.56 -1.46
C VAL A 160 -8.25 -8.82 -0.30
N VAL A 161 -7.58 -7.80 0.24
CA VAL A 161 -8.12 -6.92 1.28
C VAL A 161 -8.40 -5.56 0.66
N CYS A 162 -9.66 -5.14 0.73
CA CYS A 162 -10.14 -3.88 0.15
C CYS A 162 -9.87 -2.68 1.07
N PRO A 163 -9.96 -1.44 0.53
CA PRO A 163 -9.72 -0.22 1.30
C PRO A 163 -10.62 -0.11 2.53
N GLY A 164 -10.05 0.36 3.64
CA GLY A 164 -10.75 0.63 4.88
C GLY A 164 -11.00 -0.60 5.78
N VAL A 165 -10.48 -1.76 5.41
CA VAL A 165 -10.69 -3.00 6.17
C VAL A 165 -9.72 -3.08 7.35
N SER A 166 -10.25 -3.47 8.50
CA SER A 166 -9.48 -3.94 9.67
C SER A 166 -9.80 -5.40 9.94
N ILE A 167 -8.77 -6.23 10.05
CA ILE A 167 -8.88 -7.66 10.38
C ILE A 167 -8.35 -7.83 11.80
N GLY A 168 -9.23 -8.26 12.71
CA GLY A 168 -8.94 -8.38 14.14
C GLY A 168 -7.95 -9.49 14.45
N GLU A 169 -7.32 -9.36 15.62
CA GLU A 169 -6.33 -10.29 16.17
C GLU A 169 -6.78 -11.76 16.09
N ASN A 170 -5.83 -12.65 15.81
CA ASN A 170 -6.04 -14.10 15.70
C ASN A 170 -7.00 -14.55 14.57
N SER A 171 -7.40 -13.66 13.65
CA SER A 171 -8.28 -14.01 12.55
C SER A 171 -7.58 -14.85 11.49
N ILE A 172 -8.34 -15.75 10.84
CA ILE A 172 -7.87 -16.55 9.70
C ILE A 172 -8.76 -16.23 8.50
N ILE A 173 -8.16 -15.79 7.40
CA ILE A 173 -8.84 -15.53 6.13
C ILE A 173 -8.49 -16.66 5.15
N GLY A 174 -9.50 -17.38 4.69
CA GLY A 174 -9.30 -18.50 3.75
C GLY A 174 -8.76 -18.04 2.40
N ALA A 175 -7.99 -18.90 1.74
CA ALA A 175 -7.39 -18.62 0.43
C ALA A 175 -8.43 -18.20 -0.61
N GLY A 176 -8.09 -17.22 -1.44
CA GLY A 176 -8.95 -16.68 -2.50
C GLY A 176 -10.09 -15.77 -2.02
N ALA A 177 -10.17 -15.48 -0.72
CA ALA A 177 -11.22 -14.57 -0.20
C ALA A 177 -10.99 -13.13 -0.63
N VAL A 178 -12.09 -12.39 -0.83
CA VAL A 178 -12.09 -10.93 -0.97
C VAL A 178 -12.76 -10.33 0.26
N VAL A 179 -11.98 -9.61 1.07
CA VAL A 179 -12.43 -8.98 2.31
C VAL A 179 -12.78 -7.52 2.02
N THR A 180 -14.04 -7.16 2.19
CA THR A 180 -14.59 -5.86 1.78
C THR A 180 -15.02 -4.99 2.97
N ARG A 181 -15.09 -5.54 4.16
CA ARG A 181 -15.46 -4.87 5.42
C ARG A 181 -15.19 -5.80 6.59
#